data_721238a53f96aa0b99b8223ddf5e2e42
#
_entry.id   721238a53f96aa0b99b8223ddf5e2e42
#
_cell.length_a   1.000
_cell.length_b   1.000
_cell.length_c   1.000
_cell.angle_alpha   90.00
_cell.angle_beta   90.00
_cell.angle_gamma   90.00
#
_symmetry.space_group_name_H-M   'P 1'
#
loop_
_entity.id
_entity.type
_entity.pdbx_description
1 polymer ?
#
loop_
_entity_poly.entity_id
_entity_poly.type
_entity_poly.pdbx_seq_one_letter_code
_entity_poly.pdbx_strand_id
1 'polypeptide(L)'
;MLAKRIIPCLDVRNGKVVKGVNFEGIKDVGDPVECAYAYNQQGADEIVFYDITASYEGRGVMLDVVRETAKKVFVPLTVGGGIKTVDDIRDTLRAGADKVSVNSQAVQNPQLIKDGADIFGCQCICVSVDAKKVGENKWTVFINGGRVNMQLDLVDWVKQCEQLGAGEICLNSIDTDGVRGGFDLPMLKAVCDAVQIPVIASGGAGKLSDFADAFLETGCSAALAASLFHFRELTVQEVKADCRAKGIPMR
;
A
#
# COMPACT_ATOMS: atom_id res chain seq x y z
N MET A 1 -11.03 9.27 18.17
CA MET A 1 -9.98 9.06 17.13
C MET A 1 -10.06 7.60 16.69
N LEU A 2 -10.05 7.33 15.39
CA LEU A 2 -10.06 5.95 14.90
C LEU A 2 -8.71 5.28 15.20
N ALA A 3 -8.73 3.97 15.50
CA ALA A 3 -7.52 3.19 15.75
C ALA A 3 -6.67 3.10 14.48
N LYS A 4 -5.37 3.26 14.65
CA LYS A 4 -4.38 3.18 13.57
C LYS A 4 -4.04 1.71 13.25
N ARG A 5 -3.60 1.44 12.01
CA ARG A 5 -3.31 0.09 11.50
C ARG A 5 -1.84 -0.03 11.12
N ILE A 6 -1.27 -1.21 11.38
CA ILE A 6 0.06 -1.62 10.89
C ILE A 6 -0.14 -2.69 9.82
N ILE A 7 0.40 -2.45 8.65
CA ILE A 7 0.16 -3.23 7.43
C ILE A 7 1.49 -3.78 6.89
N PRO A 8 1.79 -5.07 7.06
CA PRO A 8 2.88 -5.72 6.31
C PRO A 8 2.57 -5.74 4.82
N CYS A 9 3.55 -5.34 4.00
CA CYS A 9 3.49 -5.41 2.54
C CYS A 9 4.39 -6.54 2.03
N LEU A 10 3.84 -7.37 1.16
CA LEU A 10 4.55 -8.46 0.51
C LEU A 10 4.66 -8.16 -0.99
N ASP A 11 5.87 -7.77 -1.40
CA ASP A 11 6.21 -7.63 -2.82
C ASP A 11 6.37 -9.04 -3.40
N VAL A 12 5.54 -9.40 -4.37
CA VAL A 12 5.54 -10.72 -4.98
C VAL A 12 6.08 -10.65 -6.41
N ARG A 13 6.94 -11.59 -6.76
CA ARG A 13 7.46 -11.79 -8.11
C ARG A 13 7.57 -13.29 -8.39
N ASN A 14 7.01 -13.74 -9.51
CA ASN A 14 7.02 -15.15 -9.91
C ASN A 14 6.54 -16.11 -8.79
N GLY A 15 5.49 -15.72 -8.06
CA GLY A 15 4.92 -16.54 -6.98
C GLY A 15 5.76 -16.60 -5.71
N LYS A 16 6.78 -15.78 -5.54
CA LYS A 16 7.61 -15.67 -4.33
C LYS A 16 7.60 -14.27 -3.77
N VAL A 17 7.64 -14.16 -2.44
CA VAL A 17 7.91 -12.88 -1.79
C VAL A 17 9.35 -12.49 -2.03
N VAL A 18 9.55 -11.27 -2.49
CA VAL A 18 10.86 -10.75 -2.80
C VAL A 18 11.09 -9.41 -2.11
N LYS A 19 12.35 -9.06 -1.89
CA LYS A 19 12.74 -7.71 -1.45
C LYS A 19 14.02 -7.27 -2.12
N GLY A 20 13.99 -6.03 -2.62
CA GLY A 20 15.15 -5.33 -3.18
C GLY A 20 15.22 -3.91 -2.61
N VAL A 21 16.32 -3.24 -2.87
CA VAL A 21 16.49 -1.79 -2.62
C VAL A 21 16.36 -1.09 -3.98
N ASN A 22 15.47 -0.11 -4.09
CA ASN A 22 15.18 0.62 -5.34
C ASN A 22 14.89 -0.32 -6.53
N PHE A 23 14.18 -1.44 -6.29
CA PHE A 23 13.90 -2.50 -7.28
C PHE A 23 15.14 -3.22 -7.83
N GLU A 24 16.31 -3.04 -7.22
CA GLU A 24 17.56 -3.74 -7.54
C GLU A 24 17.96 -4.72 -6.43
N GLY A 25 18.85 -5.68 -6.76
CA GLY A 25 19.36 -6.65 -5.80
C GLY A 25 18.28 -7.53 -5.15
N ILE A 26 17.23 -7.88 -5.89
CA ILE A 26 16.06 -8.62 -5.40
C ILE A 26 16.48 -9.98 -4.84
N LYS A 27 16.10 -10.23 -3.56
CA LYS A 27 16.29 -11.51 -2.86
C LYS A 27 14.95 -12.16 -2.58
N ASP A 28 14.87 -13.47 -2.72
CA ASP A 28 13.71 -14.27 -2.32
C ASP A 28 13.62 -14.28 -0.78
N VAL A 29 12.43 -13.98 -0.26
CA VAL A 29 12.14 -13.99 1.19
C VAL A 29 11.43 -15.28 1.59
N GLY A 30 10.48 -15.76 0.78
CA GLY A 30 9.73 -16.97 1.07
C GLY A 30 8.44 -17.12 0.25
N ASP A 31 7.65 -18.09 0.67
CA ASP A 31 6.31 -18.34 0.14
C ASP A 31 5.34 -17.22 0.61
N PRO A 32 4.56 -16.59 -0.28
CA PRO A 32 3.67 -15.49 0.08
C PRO A 32 2.57 -15.90 1.05
N VAL A 33 2.03 -17.11 0.94
CA VAL A 33 0.96 -17.62 1.80
C VAL A 33 1.48 -17.81 3.23
N GLU A 34 2.65 -18.41 3.37
CA GLU A 34 3.26 -18.64 4.68
C GLU A 34 3.72 -17.31 5.34
N CYS A 35 4.25 -16.37 4.55
CA CYS A 35 4.61 -15.05 5.05
C CYS A 35 3.37 -14.29 5.54
N ALA A 36 2.28 -14.30 4.77
CA ALA A 36 1.02 -13.65 5.16
C ALA A 36 0.42 -14.29 6.42
N TYR A 37 0.44 -15.62 6.52
CA TYR A 37 0.00 -16.33 7.71
C TYR A 37 0.83 -15.94 8.94
N ALA A 38 2.14 -15.85 8.81
CA ALA A 38 3.01 -15.44 9.91
C ALA A 38 2.69 -14.01 10.40
N TYR A 39 2.41 -13.06 9.49
CA TYR A 39 2.01 -11.70 9.87
C TYR A 39 0.61 -11.65 10.49
N ASN A 40 -0.33 -12.47 10.01
CA ASN A 40 -1.63 -12.61 10.66
C ASN A 40 -1.47 -13.07 12.11
N GLN A 41 -0.60 -14.06 12.39
CA GLN A 41 -0.31 -14.53 13.75
C GLN A 41 0.40 -13.46 14.62
N GLN A 42 1.19 -12.57 14.02
CA GLN A 42 1.81 -11.42 14.69
C GLN A 42 0.83 -10.27 14.98
N GLY A 43 -0.44 -10.40 14.62
CA GLY A 43 -1.45 -9.38 14.86
C GLY A 43 -1.38 -8.21 13.89
N ALA A 44 -1.00 -8.44 12.62
CA ALA A 44 -1.18 -7.47 11.55
C ALA A 44 -2.66 -7.05 11.46
N ASP A 45 -2.91 -5.80 11.13
CA ASP A 45 -4.29 -5.29 11.00
C ASP A 45 -4.87 -5.49 9.60
N GLU A 46 -3.99 -5.61 8.62
CA GLU A 46 -4.26 -5.83 7.21
C GLU A 46 -2.97 -6.38 6.57
N ILE A 47 -3.07 -7.05 5.44
CA ILE A 47 -1.94 -7.52 4.65
C ILE A 47 -2.10 -7.02 3.23
N VAL A 48 -1.02 -6.56 2.62
CA VAL A 48 -1.01 -6.12 1.23
C VAL A 48 -0.08 -7.01 0.40
N PHE A 49 -0.58 -7.48 -0.74
CA PHE A 49 0.22 -8.11 -1.79
C PHE A 49 0.35 -7.16 -2.98
N TYR A 50 1.58 -6.93 -3.42
CA TYR A 50 1.87 -6.29 -4.69
C TYR A 50 2.63 -7.23 -5.62
N ASP A 51 2.04 -7.61 -6.76
CA ASP A 51 2.81 -8.19 -7.87
C ASP A 51 3.56 -7.06 -8.57
N ILE A 52 4.85 -6.94 -8.25
CA ILE A 52 5.68 -5.81 -8.70
C ILE A 52 6.09 -5.90 -10.17
N THR A 53 5.81 -7.01 -10.84
CA THR A 53 6.16 -7.22 -12.27
C THR A 53 4.95 -7.36 -13.17
N ALA A 54 3.76 -7.65 -12.65
CA ALA A 54 2.56 -7.93 -13.45
C ALA A 54 2.21 -6.80 -14.43
N SER A 55 2.27 -5.55 -13.99
CA SER A 55 1.97 -4.39 -14.84
C SER A 55 2.98 -4.22 -15.98
N TYR A 56 4.28 -4.43 -15.69
CA TYR A 56 5.35 -4.31 -16.67
C TYR A 56 5.35 -5.49 -17.67
N GLU A 57 5.10 -6.70 -17.18
CA GLU A 57 5.07 -7.92 -18.00
C GLU A 57 3.73 -8.11 -18.73
N GLY A 58 2.75 -7.26 -18.48
CA GLY A 58 1.42 -7.37 -19.05
C GLY A 58 0.60 -8.56 -18.52
N ARG A 59 1.04 -9.19 -17.41
CA ARG A 59 0.35 -10.32 -16.78
C ARG A 59 -0.90 -9.86 -16.01
N GLY A 60 -1.80 -10.82 -15.80
CA GLY A 60 -2.94 -10.66 -14.90
C GLY A 60 -2.54 -10.83 -13.43
N VAL A 61 -3.54 -10.73 -12.56
CA VAL A 61 -3.42 -10.88 -11.10
C VAL A 61 -3.04 -12.33 -10.72
N MET A 62 -2.29 -12.52 -9.65
CA MET A 62 -1.89 -13.82 -9.09
C MET A 62 -3.02 -14.50 -8.30
N LEU A 63 -4.14 -14.80 -8.95
CA LEU A 63 -5.37 -15.27 -8.30
C LEU A 63 -5.21 -16.54 -7.44
N ASP A 64 -4.32 -17.45 -7.83
CA ASP A 64 -4.10 -18.67 -7.06
C ASP A 64 -3.43 -18.41 -5.72
N VAL A 65 -2.46 -17.49 -5.68
CA VAL A 65 -1.83 -17.04 -4.43
C VAL A 65 -2.86 -16.38 -3.53
N VAL A 66 -3.74 -15.55 -4.10
CA VAL A 66 -4.82 -14.89 -3.36
C VAL A 66 -5.76 -15.92 -2.74
N ARG A 67 -6.21 -16.93 -3.50
CA ARG A 67 -7.11 -17.99 -3.00
C ARG A 67 -6.49 -18.81 -1.87
N GLU A 68 -5.22 -19.19 -2.00
CA GLU A 68 -4.55 -19.96 -0.96
C GLU A 68 -4.30 -19.11 0.30
N THR A 69 -3.99 -17.82 0.15
CA THR A 69 -3.84 -16.91 1.28
C THR A 69 -5.16 -16.70 2.02
N ALA A 70 -6.25 -16.48 1.30
CA ALA A 70 -7.57 -16.25 1.89
C ALA A 70 -8.09 -17.44 2.72
N LYS A 71 -7.57 -18.65 2.51
CA LYS A 71 -7.88 -19.82 3.35
C LYS A 71 -7.20 -19.80 4.72
N LYS A 72 -6.11 -19.06 4.87
CA LYS A 72 -5.25 -19.06 6.07
C LYS A 72 -5.21 -17.74 6.82
N VAL A 73 -5.53 -16.63 6.16
CA VAL A 73 -5.44 -15.27 6.70
C VAL A 73 -6.83 -14.73 6.94
N PHE A 74 -7.05 -14.17 8.16
CA PHE A 74 -8.37 -13.69 8.62
C PHE A 74 -8.36 -12.19 8.95
N VAL A 75 -7.33 -11.47 8.54
CA VAL A 75 -7.29 -10.01 8.49
C VAL A 75 -7.54 -9.54 7.05
N PRO A 76 -8.01 -8.31 6.81
CA PRO A 76 -8.24 -7.82 5.47
C PRO A 76 -7.02 -8.01 4.56
N LEU A 77 -7.26 -8.53 3.36
CA LEU A 77 -6.26 -8.77 2.33
C LEU A 77 -6.47 -7.79 1.17
N THR A 78 -5.49 -6.93 0.95
CA THR A 78 -5.45 -6.02 -0.22
C THR A 78 -4.50 -6.59 -1.28
N VAL A 79 -4.93 -6.60 -2.52
CA VAL A 79 -4.16 -7.14 -3.64
C VAL A 79 -3.99 -6.10 -4.74
N GLY A 80 -2.75 -5.88 -5.15
CA GLY A 80 -2.39 -4.98 -6.24
C GLY A 80 -1.41 -5.61 -7.24
N GLY A 81 -1.27 -4.94 -8.37
CA GLY A 81 -0.47 -5.42 -9.49
C GLY A 81 -1.28 -6.19 -10.52
N GLY A 82 -1.23 -5.75 -11.77
CA GLY A 82 -1.90 -6.40 -12.91
C GLY A 82 -3.39 -6.12 -13.08
N ILE A 83 -4.02 -5.33 -12.22
CA ILE A 83 -5.45 -4.96 -12.30
C ILE A 83 -5.63 -3.86 -13.34
N LYS A 84 -6.41 -4.14 -14.39
CA LYS A 84 -6.62 -3.25 -15.54
C LYS A 84 -8.09 -2.97 -15.84
N THR A 85 -8.97 -3.88 -15.45
CA THR A 85 -10.39 -3.87 -15.81
C THR A 85 -11.27 -4.12 -14.58
N VAL A 86 -12.56 -3.83 -14.72
CA VAL A 86 -13.57 -4.18 -13.69
C VAL A 86 -13.67 -5.70 -13.50
N ASP A 87 -13.41 -6.48 -14.53
CA ASP A 87 -13.40 -7.94 -14.43
C ASP A 87 -12.19 -8.43 -13.60
N ASP A 88 -11.02 -7.81 -13.75
CA ASP A 88 -9.88 -8.11 -12.89
C ASP A 88 -10.18 -7.80 -11.40
N ILE A 89 -10.87 -6.68 -11.13
CA ILE A 89 -11.34 -6.34 -9.77
C ILE A 89 -12.25 -7.45 -9.25
N ARG A 90 -13.27 -7.82 -10.04
CA ARG A 90 -14.25 -8.88 -9.68
C ARG A 90 -13.56 -10.19 -9.38
N ASP A 91 -12.65 -10.63 -10.23
CA ASP A 91 -11.98 -11.91 -10.08
C ASP A 91 -11.03 -11.92 -8.88
N THR A 92 -10.38 -10.79 -8.60
CA THR A 92 -9.52 -10.62 -7.41
C THR A 92 -10.33 -10.69 -6.12
N LEU A 93 -11.47 -9.99 -6.04
CA LEU A 93 -12.37 -10.03 -4.88
C LEU A 93 -12.99 -11.44 -4.72
N ARG A 94 -13.40 -12.09 -5.82
CA ARG A 94 -13.90 -13.48 -5.78
C ARG A 94 -12.85 -14.49 -5.36
N ALA A 95 -11.58 -14.22 -5.63
CA ALA A 95 -10.47 -15.06 -5.17
C ALA A 95 -10.24 -14.98 -3.66
N GLY A 96 -10.84 -14.00 -2.97
CA GLY A 96 -10.80 -13.85 -1.52
C GLY A 96 -10.07 -12.59 -1.03
N ALA A 97 -9.72 -11.65 -1.92
CA ALA A 97 -9.27 -10.34 -1.50
C ALA A 97 -10.45 -9.52 -0.95
N ASP A 98 -10.20 -8.70 0.08
CA ASP A 98 -11.17 -7.74 0.62
C ASP A 98 -11.09 -6.41 -0.13
N LYS A 99 -9.91 -6.07 -0.64
CA LYS A 99 -9.66 -4.85 -1.39
C LYS A 99 -8.75 -5.12 -2.59
N VAL A 100 -8.88 -4.27 -3.58
CA VAL A 100 -7.93 -4.17 -4.69
C VAL A 100 -7.16 -2.87 -4.61
N SER A 101 -5.89 -2.90 -5.02
CA SER A 101 -5.06 -1.71 -5.13
C SER A 101 -4.72 -1.44 -6.59
N VAL A 102 -5.14 -0.28 -7.08
CA VAL A 102 -4.90 0.17 -8.46
C VAL A 102 -3.97 1.38 -8.48
N ASN A 103 -3.03 1.43 -9.42
CA ASN A 103 -2.10 2.53 -9.60
C ASN A 103 -2.04 2.96 -11.08
N SER A 104 -1.13 2.41 -11.87
CA SER A 104 -0.86 2.85 -13.25
C SER A 104 -2.13 2.91 -14.11
N GLN A 105 -2.98 1.90 -14.02
CA GLN A 105 -4.22 1.85 -14.78
C GLN A 105 -5.22 2.90 -14.31
N ALA A 106 -5.28 3.21 -13.02
CA ALA A 106 -6.14 4.25 -12.49
C ALA A 106 -5.74 5.65 -13.01
N VAL A 107 -4.43 5.91 -13.14
CA VAL A 107 -3.93 7.17 -13.72
C VAL A 107 -4.23 7.25 -15.22
N GLN A 108 -4.07 6.14 -15.95
CA GLN A 108 -4.32 6.08 -17.40
C GLN A 108 -5.82 6.11 -17.75
N ASN A 109 -6.64 5.50 -16.91
CA ASN A 109 -8.10 5.44 -17.05
C ASN A 109 -8.77 5.64 -15.68
N PRO A 110 -8.97 6.88 -15.22
CA PRO A 110 -9.57 7.17 -13.91
C PRO A 110 -11.00 6.62 -13.76
N GLN A 111 -11.70 6.36 -14.86
CA GLN A 111 -13.03 5.76 -14.84
C GLN A 111 -13.05 4.38 -14.16
N LEU A 112 -11.93 3.64 -14.18
CA LEU A 112 -11.79 2.36 -13.48
C LEU A 112 -12.06 2.48 -11.96
N ILE A 113 -11.65 3.59 -11.34
CA ILE A 113 -11.92 3.85 -9.91
C ILE A 113 -13.43 3.94 -9.69
N LYS A 114 -14.09 4.76 -10.52
CA LYS A 114 -15.54 4.99 -10.41
C LYS A 114 -16.33 3.71 -10.67
N ASP A 115 -16.04 3.01 -11.75
CA ASP A 115 -16.75 1.78 -12.11
C ASP A 115 -16.56 0.69 -11.03
N GLY A 116 -15.35 0.57 -10.49
CA GLY A 116 -15.05 -0.32 -9.38
C GLY A 116 -15.82 0.04 -8.11
N ALA A 117 -15.85 1.31 -7.74
CA ALA A 117 -16.55 1.80 -6.57
C ALA A 117 -18.09 1.65 -6.71
N ASP A 118 -18.65 1.95 -7.87
CA ASP A 118 -20.07 1.82 -8.14
C ASP A 118 -20.57 0.35 -8.08
N ILE A 119 -19.73 -0.60 -8.49
CA ILE A 119 -20.10 -2.03 -8.55
C ILE A 119 -19.79 -2.78 -7.24
N PHE A 120 -18.64 -2.52 -6.61
CA PHE A 120 -18.16 -3.31 -5.47
C PHE A 120 -18.18 -2.53 -4.15
N GLY A 121 -18.43 -1.23 -4.20
CA GLY A 121 -18.34 -0.32 -3.05
C GLY A 121 -16.95 0.33 -2.93
N CYS A 122 -16.94 1.58 -2.49
CA CYS A 122 -15.71 2.37 -2.33
C CYS A 122 -14.69 1.67 -1.40
N GLN A 123 -15.16 0.98 -0.35
CA GLN A 123 -14.29 0.27 0.61
C GLN A 123 -13.42 -0.83 -0.02
N CYS A 124 -13.77 -1.33 -1.22
CA CYS A 124 -12.97 -2.31 -1.94
C CYS A 124 -11.88 -1.67 -2.81
N ILE A 125 -11.90 -0.35 -3.01
CA ILE A 125 -11.01 0.34 -3.95
C ILE A 125 -9.97 1.16 -3.20
N CYS A 126 -8.73 0.66 -3.17
CA CYS A 126 -7.56 1.39 -2.72
C CYS A 126 -6.82 1.94 -3.96
N VAL A 127 -6.49 3.23 -3.98
CA VAL A 127 -5.62 3.78 -5.01
C VAL A 127 -4.22 3.93 -4.47
N SER A 128 -3.27 3.17 -5.03
CA SER A 128 -1.85 3.33 -4.73
C SER A 128 -1.27 4.45 -5.58
N VAL A 129 -0.51 5.33 -4.96
CA VAL A 129 0.08 6.50 -5.61
C VAL A 129 1.57 6.53 -5.32
N ASP A 130 2.39 6.37 -6.36
CA ASP A 130 3.83 6.61 -6.29
C ASP A 130 4.09 8.07 -6.60
N ALA A 131 4.70 8.81 -5.67
CA ALA A 131 4.96 10.23 -5.85
C ALA A 131 6.43 10.58 -5.57
N LYS A 132 6.92 11.61 -6.27
CA LYS A 132 8.27 12.13 -6.12
C LYS A 132 8.26 13.63 -5.96
N LYS A 133 9.10 14.14 -5.08
CA LYS A 133 9.27 15.57 -4.84
C LYS A 133 9.86 16.26 -6.05
N VAL A 134 9.27 17.37 -6.49
CA VAL A 134 9.71 18.20 -7.63
C VAL A 134 9.94 19.66 -7.28
N GLY A 135 9.66 20.04 -6.04
CA GLY A 135 9.85 21.41 -5.54
C GLY A 135 9.48 21.52 -4.07
N GLU A 136 9.53 22.73 -3.53
CA GLU A 136 9.08 22.96 -2.16
C GLU A 136 7.57 22.72 -2.07
N ASN A 137 7.16 21.78 -1.21
CA ASN A 137 5.77 21.34 -1.03
C ASN A 137 5.06 20.95 -2.35
N LYS A 138 5.81 20.39 -3.31
CA LYS A 138 5.28 19.92 -4.59
C LYS A 138 5.78 18.53 -4.91
N TRP A 139 4.84 17.65 -5.28
CA TRP A 139 5.11 16.27 -5.69
C TRP A 139 4.36 15.96 -6.98
N THR A 140 4.92 15.11 -7.79
CA THR A 140 4.31 14.63 -9.04
C THR A 140 4.11 13.13 -8.98
N VAL A 141 3.04 12.67 -9.66
CA VAL A 141 2.66 11.26 -9.70
C VAL A 141 3.46 10.51 -10.75
N PHE A 142 3.89 9.31 -10.37
CA PHE A 142 4.56 8.35 -11.24
C PHE A 142 3.74 7.09 -11.41
N ILE A 143 3.96 6.39 -12.50
CA ILE A 143 3.39 5.07 -12.80
C ILE A 143 4.49 4.05 -13.16
N ASN A 144 4.07 2.79 -13.39
CA ASN A 144 4.95 1.69 -13.76
C ASN A 144 6.11 1.46 -12.76
N GLY A 145 5.78 1.48 -11.45
CA GLY A 145 6.77 1.31 -10.39
C GLY A 145 7.77 2.46 -10.34
N GLY A 146 7.30 3.70 -10.42
CA GLY A 146 8.12 4.90 -10.30
C GLY A 146 8.95 5.26 -11.54
N ARG A 147 8.71 4.63 -12.69
CA ARG A 147 9.53 4.80 -13.91
C ARG A 147 9.03 5.89 -14.84
N VAL A 148 7.74 6.20 -14.85
CA VAL A 148 7.14 7.15 -15.80
C VAL A 148 6.49 8.28 -15.01
N ASN A 149 7.03 9.50 -15.19
CA ASN A 149 6.46 10.72 -14.62
C ASN A 149 5.24 11.14 -15.43
N MET A 150 4.09 11.27 -14.80
CA MET A 150 2.84 11.68 -15.43
C MET A 150 2.65 13.20 -15.47
N GLN A 151 3.55 13.97 -14.85
CA GLN A 151 3.46 15.44 -14.72
C GLN A 151 2.12 15.88 -14.08
N LEU A 152 1.55 15.01 -13.25
CA LEU A 152 0.29 15.21 -12.56
C LEU A 152 0.58 15.62 -11.12
N ASP A 153 0.00 16.72 -10.66
CA ASP A 153 0.13 17.15 -9.27
C ASP A 153 -0.48 16.11 -8.32
N LEU A 154 0.25 15.77 -7.26
CA LEU A 154 -0.15 14.75 -6.30
C LEU A 154 -1.46 15.10 -5.60
N VAL A 155 -1.59 16.35 -5.12
CA VAL A 155 -2.74 16.78 -4.33
C VAL A 155 -4.01 16.82 -5.19
N ASP A 156 -3.89 17.29 -6.42
CA ASP A 156 -5.01 17.30 -7.37
C ASP A 156 -5.44 15.86 -7.72
N TRP A 157 -4.47 14.96 -7.90
CA TRP A 157 -4.75 13.55 -8.21
C TRP A 157 -5.49 12.84 -7.08
N VAL A 158 -5.04 12.97 -5.84
CA VAL A 158 -5.71 12.27 -4.72
C VAL A 158 -7.12 12.80 -4.46
N LYS A 159 -7.37 14.11 -4.67
CA LYS A 159 -8.72 14.69 -4.64
C LYS A 159 -9.60 14.10 -5.75
N GLN A 160 -9.07 13.95 -6.95
CA GLN A 160 -9.79 13.30 -8.04
C GLN A 160 -10.11 11.84 -7.72
N CYS A 161 -9.16 11.08 -7.14
CA CYS A 161 -9.40 9.71 -6.70
C CYS A 161 -10.56 9.61 -5.71
N GLU A 162 -10.59 10.50 -4.70
CA GLU A 162 -11.68 10.55 -3.73
C GLU A 162 -13.03 10.86 -4.40
N GLN A 163 -13.07 11.85 -5.29
CA GLN A 163 -14.29 12.21 -6.04
C GLN A 163 -14.81 11.06 -6.93
N LEU A 164 -13.91 10.23 -7.45
CA LEU A 164 -14.25 9.05 -8.24
C LEU A 164 -14.67 7.85 -7.38
N GLY A 165 -14.60 7.94 -6.06
CA GLY A 165 -15.07 6.90 -5.16
C GLY A 165 -13.97 5.97 -4.64
N ALA A 166 -12.70 6.36 -4.68
CA ALA A 166 -11.66 5.64 -3.94
C ALA A 166 -12.02 5.61 -2.45
N GLY A 167 -11.90 4.45 -1.82
CA GLY A 167 -12.13 4.30 -0.38
C GLY A 167 -10.89 4.52 0.46
N GLU A 168 -9.70 4.47 -0.14
CA GLU A 168 -8.43 4.62 0.57
C GLU A 168 -7.30 5.00 -0.41
N ILE A 169 -6.33 5.78 0.07
CA ILE A 169 -5.10 6.10 -0.66
C ILE A 169 -3.91 5.39 0.01
N CYS A 170 -3.14 4.60 -0.75
CA CYS A 170 -1.84 4.10 -0.33
C CYS A 170 -0.76 4.98 -0.96
N LEU A 171 -0.15 5.86 -0.16
CA LEU A 171 0.78 6.88 -0.64
C LEU A 171 2.23 6.44 -0.44
N ASN A 172 2.94 6.19 -1.53
CA ASN A 172 4.33 5.77 -1.54
C ASN A 172 5.26 6.91 -1.99
N SER A 173 6.23 7.27 -1.15
CA SER A 173 7.28 8.23 -1.51
C SER A 173 8.43 7.52 -2.20
N ILE A 174 8.64 7.84 -3.48
CA ILE A 174 9.79 7.33 -4.26
C ILE A 174 11.12 7.80 -3.65
N ASP A 175 11.15 8.99 -3.08
CA ASP A 175 12.37 9.59 -2.52
C ASP A 175 12.83 8.89 -1.24
N THR A 176 11.91 8.31 -0.47
CA THR A 176 12.22 7.65 0.82
C THR A 176 12.13 6.13 0.74
N ASP A 177 11.50 5.55 -0.31
CA ASP A 177 11.33 4.11 -0.41
C ASP A 177 12.68 3.38 -0.50
N GLY A 178 12.87 2.41 0.41
CA GLY A 178 14.12 1.66 0.56
C GLY A 178 15.26 2.41 1.27
N VAL A 179 15.14 3.73 1.48
CA VAL A 179 16.19 4.57 2.10
C VAL A 179 16.25 4.37 3.62
N ARG A 180 15.10 4.01 4.26
CA ARG A 180 14.99 3.75 5.72
C ARG A 180 15.28 4.98 6.59
N GLY A 181 15.04 6.18 6.06
CA GLY A 181 15.23 7.46 6.74
C GLY A 181 13.98 8.02 7.42
N GLY A 182 12.90 7.27 7.46
CA GLY A 182 11.57 7.70 7.89
C GLY A 182 10.62 7.96 6.72
N PHE A 183 9.32 8.05 7.00
CA PHE A 183 8.31 8.39 6.01
C PHE A 183 8.45 9.86 5.56
N ASP A 184 7.98 10.19 4.35
CA ASP A 184 7.89 11.58 3.88
C ASP A 184 6.72 12.30 4.57
N LEU A 185 6.97 12.81 5.80
CA LEU A 185 5.94 13.44 6.63
C LEU A 185 5.30 14.67 5.95
N PRO A 186 6.06 15.55 5.28
CA PRO A 186 5.46 16.67 4.56
C PRO A 186 4.49 16.25 3.46
N MET A 187 4.84 15.22 2.68
CA MET A 187 3.99 14.67 1.62
C MET A 187 2.72 14.05 2.20
N LEU A 188 2.88 13.20 3.22
CA LEU A 188 1.76 12.56 3.91
C LEU A 188 0.80 13.58 4.50
N LYS A 189 1.34 14.62 5.16
CA LYS A 189 0.52 15.69 5.73
C LYS A 189 -0.28 16.43 4.66
N ALA A 190 0.36 16.81 3.55
CA ALA A 190 -0.30 17.51 2.45
C ALA A 190 -1.48 16.67 1.88
N VAL A 191 -1.31 15.36 1.74
CA VAL A 191 -2.38 14.48 1.26
C VAL A 191 -3.46 14.27 2.32
N CYS A 192 -3.09 14.02 3.58
CA CYS A 192 -4.06 13.83 4.67
C CYS A 192 -4.93 15.08 4.90
N ASP A 193 -4.38 16.27 4.70
CA ASP A 193 -5.15 17.53 4.80
C ASP A 193 -6.06 17.76 3.58
N ALA A 194 -5.77 17.11 2.45
CA ALA A 194 -6.46 17.36 1.17
C ALA A 194 -7.66 16.43 0.93
N VAL A 195 -7.72 15.25 1.58
CA VAL A 195 -8.78 14.24 1.39
C VAL A 195 -9.38 13.83 2.74
N GLN A 196 -10.62 13.31 2.71
CA GLN A 196 -11.32 12.81 3.91
C GLN A 196 -11.22 11.28 4.03
N ILE A 197 -10.86 10.58 2.96
CA ILE A 197 -10.67 9.12 2.95
C ILE A 197 -9.35 8.75 3.66
N PRO A 198 -9.25 7.53 4.22
CA PRO A 198 -8.05 7.04 4.86
C PRO A 198 -6.82 7.11 3.95
N VAL A 199 -5.69 7.53 4.53
CA VAL A 199 -4.37 7.53 3.87
C VAL A 199 -3.45 6.54 4.59
N ILE A 200 -2.81 5.66 3.82
CA ILE A 200 -1.79 4.72 4.27
C ILE A 200 -0.41 5.31 3.93
N ALA A 201 0.45 5.46 4.92
CA ALA A 201 1.85 5.84 4.72
C ALA A 201 2.66 4.67 4.19
N SER A 202 3.40 4.86 3.09
CA SER A 202 4.29 3.86 2.49
C SER A 202 5.62 4.49 2.04
N GLY A 203 6.69 3.70 2.10
CA GLY A 203 8.04 4.10 1.69
C GLY A 203 8.79 4.88 2.76
N GLY A 204 9.91 4.30 3.26
CA GLY A 204 10.85 5.02 4.13
C GLY A 204 11.00 4.52 5.56
N ALA A 205 10.09 3.73 6.11
CA ALA A 205 10.20 3.22 7.49
C ALA A 205 11.55 2.53 7.74
N GLY A 206 12.28 2.97 8.77
CA GLY A 206 13.60 2.47 9.13
C GLY A 206 13.74 2.09 10.60
N LYS A 207 12.90 2.62 11.48
CA LYS A 207 12.92 2.38 12.93
C LYS A 207 11.53 2.52 13.56
N LEU A 208 11.40 2.09 14.82
CA LEU A 208 10.13 2.12 15.57
C LEU A 208 9.46 3.50 15.60
N SER A 209 10.24 4.55 15.87
CA SER A 209 9.68 5.90 16.01
C SER A 209 9.02 6.42 14.74
N ASP A 210 9.45 5.97 13.56
CA ASP A 210 8.94 6.48 12.28
C ASP A 210 7.43 6.25 12.13
N PHE A 211 6.92 5.13 12.65
CA PHE A 211 5.49 4.82 12.63
C PHE A 211 4.69 5.80 13.51
N ALA A 212 5.18 6.05 14.72
CA ALA A 212 4.53 6.99 15.62
C ALA A 212 4.58 8.42 15.07
N ASP A 213 5.71 8.84 14.53
CA ASP A 213 5.90 10.15 13.92
C ASP A 213 4.90 10.36 12.76
N ALA A 214 4.75 9.35 11.87
CA ALA A 214 3.75 9.39 10.80
C ALA A 214 2.33 9.59 11.35
N PHE A 215 1.93 8.85 12.38
CA PHE A 215 0.58 8.97 12.95
C PHE A 215 0.31 10.28 13.67
N LEU A 216 1.29 10.78 14.41
CA LEU A 216 1.14 11.99 15.23
C LEU A 216 1.21 13.27 14.38
N GLU A 217 2.11 13.30 13.39
CA GLU A 217 2.40 14.53 12.65
C GLU A 217 1.52 14.70 11.40
N THR A 218 1.04 13.59 10.81
CA THR A 218 0.35 13.68 9.52
C THR A 218 -1.15 13.37 9.59
N GLY A 219 -1.57 12.61 10.61
CA GLY A 219 -2.94 12.15 10.72
C GLY A 219 -3.27 10.90 9.88
N CYS A 220 -2.30 10.29 9.17
CA CYS A 220 -2.52 9.09 8.36
C CYS A 220 -3.19 7.98 9.18
N SER A 221 -3.96 7.11 8.53
CA SER A 221 -4.80 6.09 9.16
C SER A 221 -4.09 4.76 9.33
N ALA A 222 -3.03 4.53 8.55
CA ALA A 222 -2.24 3.32 8.59
C ALA A 222 -0.80 3.59 8.15
N ALA A 223 0.10 2.67 8.52
CA ALA A 223 1.46 2.65 8.04
C ALA A 223 1.81 1.26 7.51
N LEU A 224 2.39 1.24 6.30
CA LEU A 224 2.78 0.07 5.57
C LEU A 224 4.31 -0.06 5.58
N ALA A 225 4.82 -1.25 5.86
CA ALA A 225 6.24 -1.55 5.79
C ALA A 225 6.48 -2.99 5.30
N ALA A 226 7.62 -3.20 4.66
CA ALA A 226 8.03 -4.48 4.11
C ALA A 226 9.34 -4.98 4.75
N SER A 227 10.48 -4.36 4.43
CA SER A 227 11.82 -4.86 4.78
C SER A 227 12.03 -5.03 6.28
N LEU A 228 11.56 -4.12 7.12
CA LEU A 228 11.69 -4.21 8.57
C LEU A 228 11.08 -5.50 9.13
N PHE A 229 9.92 -5.88 8.59
CA PHE A 229 9.22 -7.10 9.00
C PHE A 229 9.83 -8.35 8.35
N HIS A 230 10.17 -8.28 7.05
CA HIS A 230 10.74 -9.42 6.33
C HIS A 230 12.10 -9.86 6.88
N PHE A 231 12.95 -8.89 7.26
CA PHE A 231 14.26 -9.18 7.84
C PHE A 231 14.21 -9.38 9.36
N ARG A 232 12.99 -9.39 9.97
CA ARG A 232 12.77 -9.59 11.41
C ARG A 232 13.51 -8.58 12.29
N GLU A 233 13.71 -7.37 11.78
CA GLU A 233 14.30 -6.29 12.54
C GLU A 233 13.29 -5.70 13.53
N LEU A 234 12.02 -5.69 13.14
CA LEU A 234 10.87 -5.32 13.97
C LEU A 234 9.73 -6.32 13.74
N THR A 235 8.92 -6.50 14.78
CA THR A 235 7.64 -7.20 14.68
C THR A 235 6.48 -6.21 14.65
N VAL A 236 5.34 -6.62 14.12
CA VAL A 236 4.10 -5.82 14.16
C VAL A 236 3.73 -5.46 15.61
N GLN A 237 3.91 -6.40 16.53
CA GLN A 237 3.59 -6.20 17.94
C GLN A 237 4.46 -5.14 18.60
N GLU A 238 5.78 -5.12 18.33
CA GLU A 238 6.69 -4.09 18.85
C GLU A 238 6.30 -2.70 18.37
N VAL A 239 5.97 -2.55 17.07
CA VAL A 239 5.49 -1.28 16.52
C VAL A 239 4.20 -0.83 17.19
N LYS A 240 3.23 -1.73 17.36
CA LYS A 240 1.96 -1.41 18.05
C LYS A 240 2.18 -1.04 19.52
N ALA A 241 3.09 -1.74 20.21
CA ALA A 241 3.41 -1.46 21.61
C ALA A 241 4.04 -0.06 21.76
N ASP A 242 5.00 0.29 20.90
CA ASP A 242 5.62 1.63 20.89
C ASP A 242 4.59 2.73 20.62
N CYS A 243 3.74 2.55 19.64
CA CYS A 243 2.67 3.49 19.31
C CYS A 243 1.69 3.67 20.48
N ARG A 244 1.26 2.57 21.15
CA ARG A 244 0.38 2.64 22.32
C ARG A 244 1.06 3.36 23.48
N ALA A 245 2.35 3.13 23.73
CA ALA A 245 3.12 3.82 24.75
C ALA A 245 3.19 5.34 24.53
N LYS A 246 3.06 5.79 23.28
CA LYS A 246 2.99 7.19 22.88
C LYS A 246 1.54 7.74 22.81
N GLY A 247 0.56 6.98 23.30
CA GLY A 247 -0.85 7.41 23.35
C GLY A 247 -1.61 7.29 22.03
N ILE A 248 -1.07 6.57 21.04
CA ILE A 248 -1.71 6.36 19.75
C ILE A 248 -2.64 5.14 19.86
N PRO A 249 -3.95 5.27 19.58
CA PRO A 249 -4.85 4.13 19.60
C PRO A 249 -4.54 3.19 18.43
N MET A 250 -4.18 1.95 18.73
CA MET A 250 -3.88 0.90 17.76
C MET A 250 -4.99 -0.14 17.73
N ARG A 251 -5.31 -0.61 16.53
CA ARG A 251 -6.24 -1.72 16.32
C ARG A 251 -5.74 -3.04 16.95
#